data_4dd6390cc3504b5f8538f3a5e85bc9b7
#
_entry.id   4dd6390cc3504b5f8538f3a5e85bc9b7
#
_cell.length_a   1.000
_cell.length_b   1.000
_cell.length_c   1.000
_cell.angle_alpha   90.00
_cell.angle_beta   90.00
_cell.angle_gamma   90.00
#
_symmetry.space_group_name_H-M   'P 1'
#
loop_
_entity.id
_entity.type
_entity.pdbx_description
1 polymer ?
#
loop_
_entity_poly.entity_id
_entity_poly.type
_entity_poly.pdbx_seq_one_letter_code
_entity_poly.pdbx_strand_id
1 'polypeptide(L)'
;MFSPDGRSIYFVSDRGGAPQIYKVASTGSNAERVTFSGSYNISPSLSPDGRFLAYISRIGGAFKLHVMELATGAVTAITDTTADERPSFAPNSRLIVYATQHQGKESLMTTTLDGKIKARLAGQGGDIREPDWGPFQTH
;
A
#
# COMPACT_ATOMS: atom_id res chain seq x y z
N MET A 1 -11.62 -0.23 -3.30
CA MET A 1 -11.44 -1.64 -2.88
C MET A 1 -12.26 -1.93 -1.64
N PHE A 2 -12.78 -3.12 -1.53
CA PHE A 2 -13.55 -3.51 -0.35
C PHE A 2 -12.64 -3.88 0.81
N SER A 3 -13.09 -3.58 2.03
CA SER A 3 -12.48 -4.14 3.22
C SER A 3 -12.69 -5.66 3.25
N PRO A 4 -11.84 -6.43 3.96
CA PRO A 4 -11.97 -7.88 3.99
C PRO A 4 -13.32 -8.38 4.52
N ASP A 5 -13.97 -7.62 5.41
CA ASP A 5 -15.28 -7.97 5.94
C ASP A 5 -16.44 -7.52 5.05
N GLY A 6 -16.15 -6.85 3.94
CA GLY A 6 -17.16 -6.37 2.99
C GLY A 6 -17.97 -5.18 3.47
N ARG A 7 -17.67 -4.61 4.63
CA ARG A 7 -18.46 -3.54 5.22
C ARG A 7 -18.11 -2.14 4.74
N SER A 8 -16.93 -1.97 4.19
CA SER A 8 -16.44 -0.67 3.76
C SER A 8 -15.78 -0.75 2.40
N ILE A 9 -15.83 0.35 1.69
CA ILE A 9 -15.12 0.52 0.43
C ILE A 9 -14.12 1.66 0.61
N TYR A 10 -12.85 1.40 0.26
CA TYR A 10 -11.79 2.40 0.28
C TYR A 10 -11.51 2.86 -1.14
N PHE A 11 -11.36 4.16 -1.31
CA PHE A 11 -11.17 4.75 -2.64
C PHE A 11 -10.38 6.05 -2.55
N VAL A 12 -9.82 6.46 -3.69
CA VAL A 12 -9.11 7.73 -3.79
C VAL A 12 -10.09 8.78 -4.33
N SER A 13 -10.07 9.96 -3.73
CA SER A 13 -10.89 11.07 -4.17
C SER A 13 -10.15 12.39 -3.96
N ASP A 14 -10.33 13.32 -4.86
CA ASP A 14 -9.81 14.68 -4.75
C ASP A 14 -10.85 15.68 -4.24
N ARG A 15 -11.97 15.17 -3.68
CA ARG A 15 -13.09 16.02 -3.25
C ARG A 15 -12.71 17.10 -2.23
N GLY A 16 -11.63 16.87 -1.49
CA GLY A 16 -11.11 17.84 -0.53
C GLY A 16 -10.03 18.75 -1.08
N GLY A 17 -9.79 18.72 -2.40
CA GLY A 17 -8.80 19.57 -3.07
C GLY A 17 -7.53 18.84 -3.51
N ALA A 18 -7.22 17.70 -2.94
CA ALA A 18 -6.06 16.88 -3.30
C ALA A 18 -6.43 15.40 -3.17
N PRO A 19 -5.74 14.49 -3.90
CA PRO A 19 -6.03 13.07 -3.79
C PRO A 19 -5.75 12.56 -2.39
N GLN A 20 -6.78 11.99 -1.77
CA GLN A 20 -6.72 11.38 -0.45
C GLN A 20 -7.51 10.08 -0.47
N ILE A 21 -7.25 9.22 0.50
CA ILE A 21 -7.97 7.98 0.65
C ILE A 21 -9.16 8.21 1.56
N TYR A 22 -10.34 7.79 1.09
CA TYR A 22 -11.62 7.86 1.78
C TYR A 22 -12.18 6.46 1.96
N LYS A 23 -13.06 6.31 2.92
CA LYS A 23 -13.87 5.10 3.05
C LYS A 23 -15.34 5.45 3.14
N VAL A 24 -16.17 4.55 2.67
CA VAL A 24 -17.61 4.65 2.80
C VAL A 24 -18.14 3.28 3.18
N ALA A 25 -19.17 3.25 4.05
CA ALA A 25 -19.82 2.00 4.38
C ALA A 25 -20.50 1.44 3.12
N SER A 26 -20.44 0.11 2.95
CA SER A 26 -21.07 -0.53 1.80
C SER A 26 -22.57 -0.32 1.73
N THR A 27 -23.18 0.10 2.85
CA THR A 27 -24.60 0.46 2.91
C THR A 27 -24.90 1.85 2.40
N GLY A 28 -23.88 2.63 2.01
CA GLY A 28 -24.10 3.92 1.38
C GLY A 28 -24.14 5.13 2.29
N SER A 29 -23.43 5.10 3.41
CA SER A 29 -23.33 6.29 4.27
C SER A 29 -22.37 7.32 3.67
N ASN A 30 -22.18 8.46 4.36
CA ASN A 30 -21.25 9.48 3.91
C ASN A 30 -19.83 8.97 3.94
N ALA A 31 -19.04 9.41 2.96
CA ALA A 31 -17.63 9.05 2.88
C ALA A 31 -16.83 9.77 3.97
N GLU A 32 -15.90 9.06 4.58
CA GLU A 32 -14.98 9.60 5.57
C GLU A 32 -13.57 9.62 5.03
N ARG A 33 -12.85 10.70 5.28
CA ARG A 33 -11.44 10.78 4.90
C ARG A 33 -10.61 9.91 5.84
N VAL A 34 -9.69 9.14 5.29
CA VAL A 34 -8.83 8.21 6.04
C VAL A 34 -7.42 8.76 6.19
N THR A 35 -6.88 9.39 5.14
CA THR A 35 -5.52 9.94 5.18
C THR A 35 -5.56 11.44 5.39
N PHE A 36 -4.73 11.92 6.32
CA PHE A 36 -4.70 13.34 6.69
C PHE A 36 -3.33 13.96 6.52
N SER A 37 -2.26 13.19 6.58
CA SER A 37 -0.91 13.70 6.39
C SER A 37 -0.56 13.72 4.91
N GLY A 38 0.06 14.81 4.49
CA GLY A 38 0.46 14.97 3.10
C GLY A 38 -0.68 15.44 2.21
N SER A 39 -0.35 15.78 0.98
CA SER A 39 -1.29 16.37 0.03
C SER A 39 -1.61 15.44 -1.14
N TYR A 40 -1.12 14.20 -1.10
CA TYR A 40 -1.31 13.29 -2.23
C TYR A 40 -1.11 11.86 -1.77
N ASN A 41 -2.21 11.16 -1.52
CA ASN A 41 -2.18 9.78 -1.04
C ASN A 41 -3.06 8.94 -1.97
N ILE A 42 -2.49 7.88 -2.52
CA ILE A 42 -3.13 7.07 -3.56
C ILE A 42 -2.84 5.59 -3.37
N SER A 43 -3.42 4.76 -4.22
CA SER A 43 -3.15 3.32 -4.31
C SER A 43 -3.38 2.57 -3.00
N PRO A 44 -4.57 2.67 -2.40
CA PRO A 44 -4.83 1.98 -1.15
C PRO A 44 -4.84 0.46 -1.32
N SER A 45 -4.28 -0.25 -0.35
CA SER A 45 -4.35 -1.70 -0.26
C SER A 45 -4.53 -2.09 1.19
N LEU A 46 -5.56 -2.90 1.48
CA LEU A 46 -5.86 -3.32 2.83
C LEU A 46 -5.22 -4.68 3.12
N SER A 47 -4.72 -4.85 4.34
CA SER A 47 -4.26 -6.17 4.75
C SER A 47 -5.45 -7.13 4.84
N PRO A 48 -5.24 -8.43 4.57
CA PRO A 48 -6.32 -9.41 4.66
C PRO A 48 -7.00 -9.49 6.02
N ASP A 49 -6.28 -9.14 7.10
CA ASP A 49 -6.87 -9.11 8.44
C ASP A 49 -7.61 -7.80 8.75
N GLY A 50 -7.60 -6.84 7.83
CA GLY A 50 -8.30 -5.56 8.00
C GLY A 50 -7.64 -4.57 8.95
N ARG A 51 -6.45 -4.84 9.44
CA ARG A 51 -5.79 -4.00 10.45
C ARG A 51 -4.96 -2.87 9.88
N PHE A 52 -4.44 -3.04 8.68
CA PHE A 52 -3.49 -2.11 8.10
C PHE A 52 -3.90 -1.67 6.70
N LEU A 53 -3.59 -0.43 6.40
CA LEU A 53 -3.76 0.16 5.07
C LEU A 53 -2.37 0.55 4.55
N ALA A 54 -1.98 -0.05 3.42
CA ALA A 54 -0.80 0.39 2.70
C ALA A 54 -1.22 1.36 1.60
N TYR A 55 -0.44 2.39 1.39
CA TYR A 55 -0.74 3.37 0.35
C TYR A 55 0.53 4.09 -0.08
N ILE A 56 0.44 4.78 -1.19
CA ILE A 56 1.55 5.57 -1.72
C ILE A 56 1.28 7.03 -1.40
N SER A 57 2.25 7.68 -0.80
CA SER A 57 2.19 9.10 -0.47
C SER A 57 3.25 9.85 -1.28
N ARG A 58 2.85 10.97 -1.87
CA ARG A 58 3.78 11.83 -2.59
C ARG A 58 4.30 12.91 -1.64
N ILE A 59 5.62 12.92 -1.47
CA ILE A 59 6.31 13.87 -0.60
C ILE A 59 7.46 14.47 -1.39
N GLY A 60 7.42 15.77 -1.62
CA GLY A 60 8.50 16.45 -2.33
C GLY A 60 8.77 15.90 -3.71
N GLY A 61 7.75 15.43 -4.41
CA GLY A 61 7.90 14.84 -5.73
C GLY A 61 8.26 13.37 -5.74
N ALA A 62 8.49 12.77 -4.57
CA ALA A 62 8.80 11.35 -4.44
C ALA A 62 7.57 10.58 -4.01
N PHE A 63 7.35 9.40 -4.61
CA PHE A 63 6.25 8.52 -4.25
C PHE A 63 6.80 7.44 -3.33
N LYS A 64 6.28 7.40 -2.10
CA LYS A 64 6.79 6.52 -1.06
C LYS A 64 5.69 5.67 -0.45
N LEU A 65 6.04 4.45 -0.10
CA LEU A 65 5.13 3.53 0.55
C LEU A 65 4.96 3.89 2.03
N HIS A 66 3.71 4.00 2.44
CA HIS A 66 3.34 4.23 3.84
C HIS A 66 2.39 3.15 4.30
N VAL A 67 2.38 2.88 5.60
CA VAL A 67 1.45 1.95 6.22
C VAL A 67 0.77 2.65 7.39
N MET A 68 -0.55 2.55 7.43
CA MET A 68 -1.36 3.08 8.53
C MET A 68 -1.97 1.92 9.30
N GLU A 69 -1.84 1.96 10.63
CA GLU A 69 -2.64 1.10 11.50
C GLU A 69 -4.01 1.73 11.66
N LEU A 70 -5.04 1.04 11.19
CA LEU A 70 -6.37 1.64 11.11
C LEU A 70 -6.99 1.90 12.47
N ALA A 71 -6.68 1.07 13.47
CA ALA A 71 -7.25 1.23 14.80
C ALA A 71 -6.79 2.52 15.50
N THR A 72 -5.56 2.97 15.22
CA THR A 72 -4.95 4.11 15.89
C THR A 72 -4.76 5.31 14.98
N GLY A 73 -4.75 5.09 13.67
CA GLY A 73 -4.38 6.12 12.70
C GLY A 73 -2.88 6.36 12.61
N ALA A 74 -2.06 5.57 13.29
CA ALA A 74 -0.61 5.74 13.26
C ALA A 74 -0.05 5.36 11.89
N VAL A 75 0.79 6.23 11.33
CA VAL A 75 1.37 6.06 10.00
C VAL A 75 2.87 5.87 10.11
N THR A 76 3.39 4.88 9.40
CA THR A 76 4.83 4.63 9.29
C THR A 76 5.26 4.80 7.84
N ALA A 77 6.27 5.61 7.62
CA ALA A 77 6.91 5.71 6.31
C ALA A 77 7.83 4.49 6.15
N ILE A 78 7.58 3.71 5.12
CA ILE A 78 8.21 2.39 4.97
C ILE A 78 9.47 2.47 4.14
N THR A 79 9.44 3.25 3.06
CA THR A 79 10.51 3.23 2.07
C THR A 79 11.26 4.55 2.03
N ASP A 80 12.51 4.46 1.61
CA ASP A 80 13.36 5.59 1.29
C ASP A 80 13.59 5.73 -0.23
N THR A 81 12.94 4.91 -1.01
CA THR A 81 12.94 5.00 -2.47
C THR A 81 12.01 6.11 -2.94
N THR A 82 12.08 6.49 -4.21
CA THR A 82 11.43 7.70 -4.69
C THR A 82 10.29 7.47 -5.67
N ALA A 83 10.08 6.25 -6.11
CA ALA A 83 9.09 5.94 -7.14
C ALA A 83 8.38 4.63 -6.83
N ASP A 84 7.82 4.54 -5.62
CA ASP A 84 7.11 3.34 -5.19
C ASP A 84 5.68 3.35 -5.72
N GLU A 85 5.16 2.18 -6.03
CA GLU A 85 3.79 2.06 -6.53
C GLU A 85 3.21 0.68 -6.27
N ARG A 86 1.89 0.60 -6.36
CA ARG A 86 1.12 -0.65 -6.35
C ARG A 86 1.43 -1.56 -5.17
N PRO A 87 1.27 -1.09 -3.93
CA PRO A 87 1.46 -1.97 -2.80
C PRO A 87 0.38 -3.05 -2.73
N SER A 88 0.77 -4.23 -2.28
CA SER A 88 -0.15 -5.34 -2.08
C SER A 88 0.32 -6.15 -0.88
N PHE A 89 -0.63 -6.52 -0.02
CA PHE A 89 -0.30 -7.35 1.14
C PHE A 89 -0.19 -8.82 0.76
N ALA A 90 0.74 -9.50 1.40
CA ALA A 90 0.78 -10.95 1.38
C ALA A 90 -0.40 -11.53 2.17
N PRO A 91 -0.80 -12.79 1.92
CA PRO A 91 -1.94 -13.40 2.62
C PRO A 91 -1.81 -13.43 4.14
N ASN A 92 -0.59 -13.40 4.68
CA ASN A 92 -0.39 -13.42 6.13
C ASN A 92 -0.54 -12.03 6.77
N SER A 93 -0.82 -10.99 6.01
CA SER A 93 -0.93 -9.61 6.48
C SER A 93 0.35 -9.05 7.12
N ARG A 94 1.50 -9.68 6.91
CA ARG A 94 2.77 -9.30 7.54
C ARG A 94 3.80 -8.75 6.57
N LEU A 95 3.60 -9.00 5.29
CA LEU A 95 4.51 -8.55 4.26
C LEU A 95 3.75 -7.77 3.21
N ILE A 96 4.42 -6.82 2.61
CA ILE A 96 3.89 -6.02 1.51
C ILE A 96 4.81 -6.19 0.31
N VAL A 97 4.23 -6.40 -0.85
CA VAL A 97 4.95 -6.34 -2.13
C VAL A 97 4.64 -5.00 -2.76
N TYR A 98 5.64 -4.37 -3.29
CA TYR A 98 5.46 -3.11 -4.01
C TYR A 98 6.44 -3.04 -5.17
N ALA A 99 6.10 -2.23 -6.17
CA ALA A 99 6.99 -1.95 -7.28
C ALA A 99 7.74 -0.66 -6.98
N THR A 100 9.00 -0.63 -7.35
CA THR A 100 9.80 0.59 -7.25
C THR A 100 10.72 0.68 -8.46
N GLN A 101 11.23 1.87 -8.73
CA GLN A 101 12.21 2.05 -9.80
C GLN A 101 13.58 2.34 -9.20
N HIS A 102 14.56 1.67 -9.76
CA HIS A 102 15.95 1.88 -9.41
C HIS A 102 16.77 1.97 -10.68
N GLN A 103 17.44 3.09 -10.86
CA GLN A 103 18.25 3.35 -12.06
C GLN A 103 17.45 3.14 -13.37
N GLY A 104 16.21 3.61 -13.37
CA GLY A 104 15.34 3.51 -14.54
C GLY A 104 14.72 2.15 -14.78
N LYS A 105 14.96 1.18 -13.90
CA LYS A 105 14.40 -0.17 -14.02
C LYS A 105 13.41 -0.44 -12.91
N GLU A 106 12.28 -1.02 -13.29
CA GLU A 106 11.28 -1.44 -12.32
C GLU A 106 11.76 -2.71 -11.61
N SER A 107 11.58 -2.72 -10.30
CA SER A 107 11.87 -3.87 -9.46
C SER A 107 10.72 -4.13 -8.53
N LEU A 108 10.47 -5.41 -8.24
CA LEU A 108 9.52 -5.79 -7.20
C LEU A 108 10.27 -6.03 -5.91
N MET A 109 9.74 -5.42 -4.86
CA MET A 109 10.32 -5.49 -3.52
C MET A 109 9.29 -6.02 -2.55
N THR A 110 9.76 -6.63 -1.48
CA THR A 110 8.93 -6.97 -0.35
C THR A 110 9.47 -6.30 0.90
N THR A 111 8.58 -5.96 1.82
CA THR A 111 8.95 -5.30 3.07
C THR A 111 8.08 -5.80 4.21
N THR A 112 8.64 -5.80 5.42
CA THR A 112 7.84 -5.94 6.63
C THR A 112 7.02 -4.67 6.86
N LEU A 113 6.01 -4.75 7.74
CA LEU A 113 5.10 -3.62 7.96
C LEU A 113 5.79 -2.41 8.61
N ASP A 114 6.89 -2.65 9.31
CA ASP A 114 7.66 -1.56 9.92
C ASP A 114 8.79 -1.05 9.02
N GLY A 115 8.98 -1.65 7.87
CA GLY A 115 10.01 -1.24 6.93
C GLY A 115 11.43 -1.65 7.30
N LYS A 116 11.62 -2.43 8.36
CA LYS A 116 12.96 -2.77 8.82
C LYS A 116 13.66 -3.83 7.99
N ILE A 117 12.89 -4.73 7.39
CA ILE A 117 13.44 -5.79 6.54
C ILE A 117 12.85 -5.63 5.16
N LYS A 118 13.71 -5.45 4.18
CA LYS A 118 13.31 -5.31 2.78
C LYS A 118 14.12 -6.28 1.95
N ALA A 119 13.50 -6.87 0.95
CA ALA A 119 14.15 -7.79 0.04
C ALA A 119 13.65 -7.59 -1.37
N ARG A 120 14.52 -7.78 -2.32
CA ARG A 120 14.16 -7.76 -3.73
C ARG A 120 13.59 -9.12 -4.09
N LEU A 121 12.44 -9.13 -4.74
CA LEU A 121 11.91 -10.38 -5.26
C LEU A 121 12.72 -10.81 -6.47
N ALA A 122 12.92 -12.11 -6.60
CA ALA A 122 13.71 -12.64 -7.68
C ALA A 122 13.04 -12.33 -9.01
N GLY A 123 13.64 -11.46 -9.77
CA GLY A 123 13.24 -11.13 -11.10
C GLY A 123 14.49 -11.08 -11.94
N GLN A 124 14.96 -12.23 -12.32
CA GLN A 124 16.21 -12.31 -13.04
C GLN A 124 16.05 -11.88 -14.48
N GLY A 125 17.02 -11.14 -14.98
CA GLY A 125 17.06 -10.79 -16.37
C GLY A 125 15.93 -9.87 -16.85
N GLY A 126 15.35 -9.10 -15.95
CA GLY A 126 14.28 -8.19 -16.32
C GLY A 126 12.94 -8.87 -16.49
N ASP A 127 12.86 -10.16 -16.28
CA ASP A 127 11.64 -10.91 -16.41
C ASP A 127 10.94 -10.97 -15.05
N ILE A 128 10.33 -9.87 -14.67
CA ILE A 128 9.67 -9.75 -13.39
C ILE A 128 8.24 -10.24 -13.55
N ARG A 129 7.88 -11.22 -12.73
CA ARG A 129 6.52 -11.75 -12.68
C ARG A 129 5.81 -11.26 -11.45
N GLU A 130 4.49 -11.26 -11.51
CA GLU A 130 3.70 -10.98 -10.33
C GLU A 130 4.02 -11.99 -9.26
N PRO A 131 4.12 -11.55 -8.00
CA PRO A 131 4.36 -12.47 -6.90
C PRO A 131 3.25 -13.50 -6.81
N ASP A 132 3.64 -14.73 -6.59
CA ASP A 132 2.69 -15.79 -6.31
C ASP A 132 2.46 -15.85 -4.81
N TRP A 133 1.30 -15.42 -4.39
CA TRP A 133 0.91 -15.45 -2.99
C TRP A 133 0.06 -16.65 -2.65
N GLY A 134 0.19 -17.74 -3.38
CA GLY A 134 -0.42 -19.00 -3.00
C GLY A 134 0.02 -19.43 -1.62
N PRO A 135 -0.53 -20.53 -1.08
CA PRO A 135 -0.22 -20.91 0.30
C PRO A 135 1.28 -20.96 0.45
N PHE A 136 1.78 -20.17 1.33
CA PHE A 136 3.15 -19.89 1.61
C PHE A 136 4.11 -20.82 0.98
N GLN A 137 4.51 -20.47 -0.20
CA GLN A 137 5.54 -21.21 -0.81
C GLN A 137 6.84 -20.78 -0.26
N THR A 138 7.48 -21.65 0.39
CA THR A 138 8.84 -21.41 0.77
C THR A 138 9.72 -21.87 -0.35
N HIS A 139 10.23 -21.01 -1.06
CA HIS A 139 11.26 -21.35 -2.02
C HIS A 139 12.24 -20.25 -2.21
#